data_29fb13550888c1e9af6224332a852267
#
_entry.id   29fb13550888c1e9af6224332a852267
#
_cell.length_a   1.000
_cell.length_b   1.000
_cell.length_c   1.000
_cell.angle_alpha   90.00
_cell.angle_beta   90.00
_cell.angle_gamma   90.00
#
_symmetry.space_group_name_H-M   'P 1'
#
loop_
_entity.id
_entity.type
_entity.pdbx_description
1 polymer ?
#
loop_
_entity_poly.entity_id
_entity_poly.type
_entity_poly.pdbx_seq_one_letter_code
_entity_poly.pdbx_strand_id
1 'polypeptide(L)'
;MTRADISLADDELQKHVALLEFDMNTEFDSENFCIYLAERTKNGMSFTPEFGEFEKTWRRDELNHYVGYRRLLAMCGPEDEDALHKRVTSRPVDFGPVKDFLRDEFSICLVLAYDEITTANSCRIDFPMFGSFGNPIFVEWIRRVARDEAYHFLNIVDVIKRRHAHRVPEAREFMKKLLNFDGDGHGYGATFVMDHDPERFPRATLEKLMEKVLKAISTADEIAVEVEVE
;
A
#
# COMPACT_ATOMS: atom_id res chain seq x y z
N MET A 1 -20.50 8.34 7.40
CA MET A 1 -20.37 7.32 8.47
C MET A 1 -20.16 8.04 9.79
N THR A 2 -20.77 7.54 10.86
CA THR A 2 -20.67 8.05 12.23
C THR A 2 -20.47 6.88 13.19
N ARG A 3 -20.10 7.14 14.46
CA ARG A 3 -20.00 6.07 15.48
C ARG A 3 -21.30 5.24 15.63
N ALA A 4 -22.46 5.86 15.42
CA ALA A 4 -23.75 5.18 15.48
C ALA A 4 -23.96 4.13 14.38
N ASP A 5 -23.18 4.15 13.31
CA ASP A 5 -23.22 3.16 12.23
C ASP A 5 -22.45 1.87 12.60
N ILE A 6 -21.67 1.88 13.71
CA ILE A 6 -20.88 0.74 14.18
C ILE A 6 -21.64 0.03 15.32
N SER A 7 -21.95 -1.24 15.12
CA SER A 7 -22.71 -2.06 16.06
C SER A 7 -21.85 -2.75 17.14
N LEU A 8 -20.53 -2.75 16.99
CA LEU A 8 -19.62 -3.35 17.98
C LEU A 8 -19.59 -2.57 19.29
N ALA A 9 -19.47 -3.29 20.41
CA ALA A 9 -19.18 -2.71 21.71
C ALA A 9 -17.78 -2.08 21.73
N ASP A 10 -17.56 -1.11 22.63
CA ASP A 10 -16.29 -0.34 22.64
C ASP A 10 -15.06 -1.21 22.93
N ASP A 11 -15.19 -2.26 23.76
CA ASP A 11 -14.12 -3.20 24.07
C ASP A 11 -13.72 -4.06 22.85
N GLU A 12 -14.68 -4.43 22.02
CA GLU A 12 -14.42 -5.14 20.76
C GLU A 12 -13.78 -4.21 19.73
N LEU A 13 -14.25 -2.95 19.63
CA LEU A 13 -13.65 -1.95 18.75
C LEU A 13 -12.18 -1.67 19.07
N GLN A 14 -11.83 -1.62 20.37
CA GLN A 14 -10.46 -1.38 20.81
C GLN A 14 -9.47 -2.42 20.26
N LYS A 15 -9.91 -3.64 19.95
CA LYS A 15 -9.05 -4.69 19.35
C LYS A 15 -8.60 -4.34 17.93
N HIS A 16 -9.32 -3.47 17.25
CA HIS A 16 -9.04 -3.08 15.85
C HIS A 16 -8.30 -1.74 15.72
N VAL A 17 -8.22 -0.96 16.80
CA VAL A 17 -7.62 0.40 16.76
C VAL A 17 -6.18 0.38 16.26
N ALA A 18 -5.35 -0.57 16.73
CA ALA A 18 -3.94 -0.63 16.32
C ALA A 18 -3.78 -0.92 14.82
N LEU A 19 -4.62 -1.80 14.26
CA LEU A 19 -4.60 -2.10 12.82
C LEU A 19 -5.07 -0.88 12.00
N LEU A 20 -6.19 -0.27 12.38
CA LEU A 20 -6.71 0.92 11.70
C LEU A 20 -5.74 2.11 11.77
N GLU A 21 -4.99 2.21 12.86
CA GLU A 21 -3.95 3.23 12.99
C GLU A 21 -2.74 2.93 12.08
N PHE A 22 -2.34 1.67 12.00
CA PHE A 22 -1.30 1.23 11.07
C PHE A 22 -1.71 1.55 9.64
N ASP A 23 -2.89 1.11 9.19
CA ASP A 23 -3.41 1.37 7.84
C ASP A 23 -3.48 2.88 7.55
N MET A 24 -4.02 3.69 8.50
CA MET A 24 -4.05 5.15 8.35
C MET A 24 -2.65 5.75 8.13
N ASN A 25 -1.65 5.25 8.84
CA ASN A 25 -0.28 5.72 8.71
C ASN A 25 0.33 5.31 7.36
N THR A 26 0.10 4.08 6.93
CA THR A 26 0.57 3.54 5.65
C THR A 26 0.04 4.36 4.48
N GLU A 27 -1.25 4.60 4.45
CA GLU A 27 -1.90 5.41 3.41
C GLU A 27 -1.33 6.85 3.36
N PHE A 28 -1.07 7.46 4.53
CA PHE A 28 -0.47 8.80 4.56
C PHE A 28 1.01 8.80 4.16
N ASP A 29 1.74 7.72 4.38
CA ASP A 29 3.15 7.64 3.98
C ASP A 29 3.35 7.65 2.46
N SER A 30 2.30 7.40 1.67
CA SER A 30 2.28 7.67 0.23
C SER A 30 2.60 9.14 -0.08
N GLU A 31 2.06 10.09 0.70
CA GLU A 31 2.36 11.52 0.58
C GLU A 31 3.83 11.80 0.90
N ASN A 32 4.36 11.22 1.98
CA ASN A 32 5.76 11.34 2.36
C ASN A 32 6.68 10.75 1.26
N PHE A 33 6.24 9.65 0.63
CA PHE A 33 6.97 9.04 -0.48
C PHE A 33 6.97 9.93 -1.72
N CYS A 34 5.85 10.57 -2.08
CA CYS A 34 5.82 11.55 -3.17
C CYS A 34 6.75 12.74 -2.91
N ILE A 35 6.83 13.22 -1.66
CA ILE A 35 7.78 14.27 -1.28
C ILE A 35 9.24 13.77 -1.48
N TYR A 36 9.54 12.55 -1.05
CA TYR A 36 10.84 11.91 -1.27
C TYR A 36 11.17 11.81 -2.77
N LEU A 37 10.25 11.37 -3.63
CA LEU A 37 10.46 11.29 -5.08
C LEU A 37 10.70 12.66 -5.70
N ALA A 38 9.97 13.70 -5.25
CA ALA A 38 10.19 15.07 -5.70
C ALA A 38 11.59 15.60 -5.33
N GLU A 39 12.10 15.24 -4.15
CA GLU A 39 13.47 15.57 -3.75
C GLU A 39 14.51 14.80 -4.58
N ARG A 40 14.28 13.52 -4.86
CA ARG A 40 15.14 12.72 -5.74
C ARG A 40 15.20 13.30 -7.15
N THR A 41 14.07 13.81 -7.66
CA THR A 41 14.01 14.47 -8.97
C THR A 41 14.88 15.73 -8.98
N LYS A 42 14.81 16.57 -7.94
CA LYS A 42 15.69 17.75 -7.80
C LYS A 42 17.18 17.37 -7.79
N ASN A 43 17.49 16.18 -7.31
CA ASN A 43 18.85 15.64 -7.21
C ASN A 43 19.27 14.81 -8.45
N GLY A 44 18.53 14.90 -9.56
CA GLY A 44 18.92 14.34 -10.84
C GLY A 44 18.29 13.00 -11.20
N MET A 45 17.41 12.42 -10.38
CA MET A 45 16.61 11.28 -10.79
C MET A 45 15.55 11.74 -11.79
N SER A 46 15.37 10.99 -12.87
CA SER A 46 14.35 11.29 -13.88
C SER A 46 13.28 10.20 -13.90
N PHE A 47 12.04 10.62 -14.09
CA PHE A 47 10.89 9.75 -14.23
C PHE A 47 10.28 9.90 -15.63
N THR A 48 9.71 8.82 -16.15
CA THR A 48 8.98 8.85 -17.41
C THR A 48 7.65 9.58 -17.26
N PRO A 49 7.08 10.14 -18.33
CA PRO A 49 5.74 10.74 -18.26
C PRO A 49 4.66 9.75 -17.74
N GLU A 50 4.77 8.47 -18.11
CA GLU A 50 3.85 7.43 -17.69
C GLU A 50 3.90 7.19 -16.17
N PHE A 51 5.09 7.20 -15.59
CA PHE A 51 5.24 7.13 -14.13
C PHE A 51 4.62 8.37 -13.47
N GLY A 52 4.84 9.56 -14.03
CA GLY A 52 4.25 10.80 -13.48
C GLY A 52 2.72 10.81 -13.52
N GLU A 53 2.09 10.24 -14.57
CA GLU A 53 0.62 10.09 -14.62
C GLU A 53 0.13 9.02 -13.61
N PHE A 54 0.87 7.93 -13.44
CA PHE A 54 0.59 6.95 -12.40
C PHE A 54 0.67 7.59 -11.01
N GLU A 55 1.80 8.22 -10.64
CA GLU A 55 2.03 8.85 -9.33
C GLU A 55 0.91 9.82 -8.97
N LYS A 56 0.50 10.66 -9.90
CA LYS A 56 -0.56 11.64 -9.69
C LYS A 56 -1.92 11.01 -9.35
N THR A 57 -2.28 9.92 -10.03
CA THR A 57 -3.55 9.22 -9.79
C THR A 57 -3.46 8.45 -8.47
N TRP A 58 -2.41 7.69 -8.29
CA TRP A 58 -2.09 6.93 -7.10
C TRP A 58 -2.13 7.80 -5.83
N ARG A 59 -1.32 8.85 -5.76
CA ARG A 59 -1.30 9.80 -4.65
C ARG A 59 -2.68 10.33 -4.26
N ARG A 60 -3.53 10.63 -5.24
CA ARG A 60 -4.89 11.10 -4.97
C ARG A 60 -5.74 10.03 -4.30
N ASP A 61 -5.63 8.80 -4.76
CA ASP A 61 -6.44 7.69 -4.26
C ASP A 61 -5.98 7.27 -2.87
N GLU A 62 -4.65 7.21 -2.60
CA GLU A 62 -4.07 6.99 -1.28
C GLU A 62 -4.52 8.05 -0.25
N LEU A 63 -4.52 9.33 -0.64
CA LEU A 63 -5.03 10.38 0.24
C LEU A 63 -6.55 10.23 0.54
N ASN A 64 -7.33 9.68 -0.39
CA ASN A 64 -8.73 9.35 -0.13
C ASN A 64 -8.86 8.17 0.83
N HIS A 65 -8.04 7.13 0.68
CA HIS A 65 -7.97 6.00 1.61
C HIS A 65 -7.58 6.47 3.01
N TYR A 66 -6.53 7.29 3.12
CA TYR A 66 -6.11 7.94 4.37
C TYR A 66 -7.27 8.67 5.06
N VAL A 67 -8.02 9.49 4.33
CA VAL A 67 -9.17 10.21 4.91
C VAL A 67 -10.23 9.23 5.42
N GLY A 68 -10.45 8.12 4.72
CA GLY A 68 -11.36 7.06 5.13
C GLY A 68 -10.93 6.37 6.43
N TYR A 69 -9.68 5.92 6.50
CA TYR A 69 -9.11 5.29 7.71
C TYR A 69 -9.06 6.25 8.89
N ARG A 70 -8.64 7.51 8.68
CA ARG A 70 -8.64 8.54 9.73
C ARG A 70 -10.02 8.75 10.33
N ARG A 71 -11.06 8.87 9.48
CA ARG A 71 -12.43 9.02 9.92
C ARG A 71 -12.91 7.79 10.70
N LEU A 72 -12.57 6.60 10.22
CA LEU A 72 -12.93 5.35 10.89
C LEU A 72 -12.25 5.26 12.25
N LEU A 73 -10.95 5.56 12.32
CA LEU A 73 -10.18 5.56 13.57
C LEU A 73 -10.73 6.57 14.58
N ALA A 74 -11.13 7.76 14.14
CA ALA A 74 -11.78 8.76 15.00
C ALA A 74 -13.14 8.30 15.55
N MET A 75 -13.84 7.37 14.88
CA MET A 75 -15.06 6.76 15.39
C MET A 75 -14.78 5.65 16.40
N CYS A 76 -13.61 5.02 16.35
CA CYS A 76 -13.25 3.85 17.18
C CYS A 76 -12.39 4.23 18.40
N GLY A 77 -11.62 5.31 18.30
CA GLY A 77 -10.65 5.74 19.32
C GLY A 77 -11.06 7.00 20.07
N PRO A 78 -10.20 7.48 20.98
CA PRO A 78 -10.45 8.68 21.78
C PRO A 78 -10.09 9.98 21.08
N GLU A 79 -9.34 9.94 19.96
CA GLU A 79 -8.88 11.12 19.22
C GLU A 79 -9.86 11.49 18.10
N ASP A 80 -10.08 12.79 17.89
CA ASP A 80 -10.80 13.29 16.72
C ASP A 80 -9.94 13.30 15.45
N GLU A 81 -10.56 13.57 14.30
CA GLU A 81 -9.88 13.59 13.01
C GLU A 81 -8.73 14.62 12.95
N ASP A 82 -8.85 15.76 13.63
CA ASP A 82 -7.83 16.82 13.61
C ASP A 82 -6.61 16.42 14.43
N ALA A 83 -6.81 15.81 15.61
CA ALA A 83 -5.73 15.28 16.45
C ALA A 83 -4.97 14.15 15.71
N LEU A 84 -5.68 13.22 15.09
CA LEU A 84 -5.11 12.15 14.26
C LEU A 84 -4.31 12.72 13.07
N HIS A 85 -4.86 13.71 12.36
CA HIS A 85 -4.15 14.36 11.26
C HIS A 85 -2.86 15.05 11.72
N LYS A 86 -2.93 15.80 12.81
CA LYS A 86 -1.73 16.43 13.39
C LYS A 86 -0.67 15.42 13.80
N ARG A 87 -1.08 14.30 14.37
CA ARG A 87 -0.17 13.24 14.82
C ARG A 87 0.53 12.57 13.63
N VAL A 88 -0.20 12.17 12.60
CA VAL A 88 0.38 11.51 11.43
C VAL A 88 1.29 12.44 10.63
N THR A 89 0.90 13.71 10.44
CA THR A 89 1.71 14.69 9.70
C THR A 89 2.97 15.13 10.44
N SER A 90 3.04 14.95 11.75
CA SER A 90 4.24 15.25 12.55
C SER A 90 5.16 14.04 12.75
N ARG A 91 4.76 12.84 12.30
CA ARG A 91 5.54 11.62 12.41
C ARG A 91 6.76 11.70 11.48
N PRO A 92 7.98 11.44 12.01
CA PRO A 92 9.15 11.35 11.15
C PRO A 92 9.08 10.08 10.28
N VAL A 93 9.40 10.23 9.01
CA VAL A 93 9.53 9.11 8.05
C VAL A 93 10.92 9.14 7.45
N ASP A 94 11.60 8.01 7.44
CA ASP A 94 12.96 7.87 6.89
C ASP A 94 13.01 6.72 5.89
N PHE A 95 13.15 7.05 4.60
CA PHE A 95 13.38 6.09 3.52
C PHE A 95 14.85 5.69 3.35
N GLY A 96 15.75 6.18 4.22
CA GLY A 96 17.18 5.86 4.17
C GLY A 96 17.49 4.36 4.20
N PRO A 97 16.86 3.55 5.08
CA PRO A 97 17.06 2.10 5.13
C PRO A 97 16.69 1.37 3.84
N VAL A 98 15.73 1.88 3.08
CA VAL A 98 15.23 1.27 1.83
C VAL A 98 15.76 1.93 0.55
N LYS A 99 16.65 2.92 0.67
CA LYS A 99 17.17 3.72 -0.46
C LYS A 99 17.73 2.89 -1.62
N ASP A 100 18.31 1.72 -1.33
CA ASP A 100 18.91 0.85 -2.34
C ASP A 100 17.85 0.16 -3.22
N PHE A 101 16.60 0.04 -2.70
CA PHE A 101 15.44 -0.40 -3.45
C PHE A 101 14.77 0.75 -4.22
N LEU A 102 15.10 2.01 -3.90
CA LEU A 102 14.52 3.22 -4.50
C LEU A 102 15.52 3.97 -5.38
N ARG A 103 16.45 3.26 -6.02
CA ARG A 103 17.59 3.86 -6.73
C ARG A 103 17.25 4.46 -8.09
N ASP A 104 16.24 3.95 -8.78
CA ASP A 104 15.79 4.37 -10.10
C ASP A 104 14.31 4.03 -10.32
N GLU A 105 13.69 4.57 -11.38
CA GLU A 105 12.26 4.36 -11.67
C GLU A 105 11.87 2.88 -11.75
N PHE A 106 12.67 2.03 -12.41
CA PHE A 106 12.37 0.61 -12.53
C PHE A 106 12.33 -0.09 -11.17
N SER A 107 13.29 0.21 -10.30
CA SER A 107 13.34 -0.34 -8.94
C SER A 107 12.15 0.13 -8.12
N ILE A 108 11.80 1.42 -8.20
CA ILE A 108 10.62 2.00 -7.55
C ILE A 108 9.34 1.35 -8.06
N CYS A 109 9.19 1.15 -9.37
CA CYS A 109 8.04 0.46 -9.92
C CYS A 109 7.91 -0.98 -9.41
N LEU A 110 9.00 -1.72 -9.22
CA LEU A 110 8.97 -3.07 -8.65
C LEU A 110 8.56 -3.06 -7.18
N VAL A 111 9.06 -2.08 -6.40
CA VAL A 111 8.67 -1.90 -4.99
C VAL A 111 7.18 -1.62 -4.91
N LEU A 112 6.69 -0.62 -5.64
CA LEU A 112 5.27 -0.27 -5.67
C LEU A 112 4.40 -1.44 -6.15
N ALA A 113 4.79 -2.14 -7.23
CA ALA A 113 4.01 -3.29 -7.70
C ALA A 113 3.88 -4.41 -6.65
N TYR A 114 4.91 -4.61 -5.83
CA TYR A 114 4.89 -5.56 -4.72
C TYR A 114 4.01 -5.06 -3.58
N ASP A 115 4.12 -3.81 -3.23
CA ASP A 115 3.35 -3.17 -2.17
C ASP A 115 1.85 -3.19 -2.50
N GLU A 116 1.45 -2.69 -3.64
CA GLU A 116 0.06 -2.61 -4.10
C GLU A 116 -0.65 -3.98 -4.14
N ILE A 117 0.02 -5.00 -4.67
CA ILE A 117 -0.60 -6.34 -4.68
C ILE A 117 -0.72 -6.93 -3.28
N THR A 118 0.18 -6.56 -2.37
CA THR A 118 0.16 -7.01 -0.98
C THR A 118 -0.94 -6.25 -0.22
N THR A 119 -1.08 -4.94 -0.43
CA THR A 119 -2.14 -4.11 0.17
C THR A 119 -3.52 -4.54 -0.32
N ALA A 120 -3.69 -4.81 -1.61
CA ALA A 120 -4.93 -5.39 -2.13
C ALA A 120 -5.29 -6.72 -1.45
N ASN A 121 -4.29 -7.57 -1.15
CA ASN A 121 -4.49 -8.81 -0.40
C ASN A 121 -4.80 -8.56 1.08
N SER A 122 -4.13 -7.57 1.71
CA SER A 122 -4.39 -7.12 3.09
C SER A 122 -5.83 -6.70 3.27
N CYS A 123 -6.33 -5.81 2.42
CA CYS A 123 -7.72 -5.35 2.46
C CYS A 123 -8.72 -6.51 2.41
N ARG A 124 -8.43 -7.57 1.62
CA ARG A 124 -9.30 -8.77 1.56
C ARG A 124 -9.30 -9.58 2.85
N ILE A 125 -8.15 -9.69 3.50
CA ILE A 125 -8.04 -10.32 4.84
C ILE A 125 -8.93 -9.59 5.85
N ASP A 126 -9.11 -8.28 5.69
CA ASP A 126 -9.86 -7.43 6.62
C ASP A 126 -11.38 -7.38 6.35
N PHE A 127 -11.89 -7.93 5.26
CA PHE A 127 -13.33 -7.94 4.98
C PHE A 127 -14.18 -8.48 6.14
N PRO A 128 -13.81 -9.57 6.86
CA PRO A 128 -14.56 -10.03 8.02
C PRO A 128 -14.58 -9.03 9.18
N MET A 129 -13.46 -8.33 9.43
CA MET A 129 -13.39 -7.27 10.45
C MET A 129 -14.35 -6.13 10.11
N PHE A 130 -14.30 -5.61 8.88
CA PHE A 130 -15.22 -4.56 8.45
C PHE A 130 -16.67 -5.02 8.44
N GLY A 131 -16.93 -6.32 8.15
CA GLY A 131 -18.26 -6.93 8.27
C GLY A 131 -18.79 -6.97 9.70
N SER A 132 -17.90 -7.13 10.68
CA SER A 132 -18.27 -7.15 12.11
C SER A 132 -18.77 -5.79 12.62
N PHE A 133 -18.47 -4.67 11.93
CA PHE A 133 -18.98 -3.35 12.30
C PHE A 133 -20.51 -3.23 12.14
N GLY A 134 -21.15 -4.18 11.45
CA GLY A 134 -22.59 -4.34 11.39
C GLY A 134 -23.31 -3.51 10.32
N ASN A 135 -22.68 -2.48 9.75
CA ASN A 135 -23.25 -1.72 8.64
C ASN A 135 -22.49 -2.09 7.33
N PRO A 136 -23.19 -2.55 6.27
CA PRO A 136 -22.56 -2.97 5.02
C PRO A 136 -21.72 -1.89 4.32
N ILE A 137 -21.93 -0.62 4.66
CA ILE A 137 -21.15 0.49 4.09
C ILE A 137 -19.65 0.36 4.36
N PHE A 138 -19.26 -0.25 5.50
CA PHE A 138 -17.84 -0.46 5.83
C PHE A 138 -17.22 -1.51 4.92
N VAL A 139 -17.91 -2.63 4.69
CA VAL A 139 -17.44 -3.66 3.75
C VAL A 139 -17.40 -3.13 2.32
N GLU A 140 -18.39 -2.34 1.93
CA GLU A 140 -18.41 -1.72 0.60
C GLU A 140 -17.23 -0.76 0.43
N TRP A 141 -16.89 0.00 1.47
CA TRP A 141 -15.76 0.92 1.43
C TRP A 141 -14.42 0.18 1.29
N ILE A 142 -14.14 -0.81 2.15
CA ILE A 142 -12.86 -1.55 2.07
C ILE A 142 -12.74 -2.37 0.77
N ARG A 143 -13.86 -2.83 0.19
CA ARG A 143 -13.85 -3.45 -1.14
C ARG A 143 -13.46 -2.45 -2.24
N ARG A 144 -13.82 -1.17 -2.11
CA ARG A 144 -13.40 -0.12 -3.04
C ARG A 144 -11.91 0.15 -2.90
N VAL A 145 -11.41 0.27 -1.67
CA VAL A 145 -9.97 0.37 -1.42
C VAL A 145 -9.24 -0.80 -2.07
N ALA A 146 -9.59 -2.04 -1.75
CA ALA A 146 -8.96 -3.24 -2.34
C ALA A 146 -8.97 -3.26 -3.87
N ARG A 147 -10.02 -2.70 -4.50
CA ARG A 147 -10.10 -2.58 -5.96
C ARG A 147 -9.17 -1.51 -6.48
N ASP A 148 -9.07 -0.36 -5.79
CA ASP A 148 -8.21 0.72 -6.19
C ASP A 148 -6.73 0.28 -6.12
N GLU A 149 -6.32 -0.46 -5.06
CA GLU A 149 -4.98 -1.09 -4.96
C GLU A 149 -4.70 -2.07 -6.10
N ALA A 150 -5.71 -2.87 -6.50
CA ALA A 150 -5.56 -3.75 -7.66
C ALA A 150 -5.35 -2.96 -8.97
N TYR A 151 -5.99 -1.79 -9.13
CA TYR A 151 -5.75 -0.91 -10.27
C TYR A 151 -4.38 -0.21 -10.18
N HIS A 152 -3.93 0.20 -8.99
CA HIS A 152 -2.58 0.72 -8.80
C HIS A 152 -1.53 -0.29 -9.24
N PHE A 153 -1.67 -1.55 -8.80
CA PHE A 153 -0.82 -2.65 -9.26
C PHE A 153 -0.80 -2.80 -10.78
N LEU A 154 -1.97 -2.81 -11.43
CA LEU A 154 -2.05 -2.94 -12.89
C LEU A 154 -1.41 -1.78 -13.62
N ASN A 155 -1.63 -0.56 -13.13
CA ASN A 155 -1.10 0.66 -13.73
C ASN A 155 0.43 0.70 -13.64
N ILE A 156 1.00 0.33 -12.48
CA ILE A 156 2.46 0.31 -12.34
C ILE A 156 3.12 -0.82 -13.15
N VAL A 157 2.45 -1.97 -13.28
CA VAL A 157 2.87 -3.07 -14.18
C VAL A 157 2.89 -2.57 -15.63
N ASP A 158 1.92 -1.76 -16.06
CA ASP A 158 1.88 -1.17 -17.39
C ASP A 158 3.05 -0.21 -17.63
N VAL A 159 3.43 0.62 -16.63
CA VAL A 159 4.63 1.45 -16.69
C VAL A 159 5.88 0.59 -16.91
N ILE A 160 6.04 -0.50 -16.14
CA ILE A 160 7.18 -1.42 -16.31
C ILE A 160 7.23 -1.99 -17.72
N LYS A 161 6.11 -2.50 -18.22
CA LYS A 161 6.02 -3.11 -19.56
C LYS A 161 6.36 -2.11 -20.67
N ARG A 162 5.87 -0.88 -20.58
CA ARG A 162 6.07 0.14 -21.61
C ARG A 162 7.46 0.75 -21.59
N ARG A 163 8.03 0.95 -20.42
CA ARG A 163 9.27 1.75 -20.26
C ARG A 163 10.48 0.93 -19.87
N HIS A 164 10.26 -0.21 -19.22
CA HIS A 164 11.34 -0.99 -18.61
C HIS A 164 11.36 -2.45 -19.07
N ALA A 165 10.69 -2.80 -20.18
CA ALA A 165 10.62 -4.20 -20.68
C ALA A 165 12.02 -4.83 -20.82
N HIS A 166 13.03 -4.05 -21.24
CA HIS A 166 14.41 -4.51 -21.38
C HIS A 166 15.09 -4.88 -20.04
N ARG A 167 14.55 -4.42 -18.91
CA ARG A 167 15.06 -4.68 -17.55
C ARG A 167 14.29 -5.79 -16.81
N VAL A 168 13.20 -6.29 -17.36
CA VAL A 168 12.41 -7.37 -16.74
C VAL A 168 13.28 -8.58 -16.34
N PRO A 169 14.32 -8.99 -17.08
CA PRO A 169 15.23 -10.06 -16.64
C PRO A 169 15.93 -9.80 -15.29
N GLU A 170 16.10 -8.54 -14.86
CA GLU A 170 16.70 -8.18 -13.56
C GLU A 170 15.71 -8.34 -12.39
N ALA A 171 14.40 -8.32 -12.68
CA ALA A 171 13.35 -8.20 -11.67
C ALA A 171 13.38 -9.34 -10.63
N ARG A 172 13.59 -10.59 -11.06
CA ARG A 172 13.56 -11.75 -10.14
C ARG A 172 14.61 -11.65 -9.04
N GLU A 173 15.82 -11.25 -9.39
CA GLU A 173 16.91 -11.12 -8.40
C GLU A 173 16.67 -9.92 -7.48
N PHE A 174 16.14 -8.83 -8.01
CA PHE A 174 15.75 -7.67 -7.23
C PHE A 174 14.64 -8.01 -6.23
N MET A 175 13.57 -8.66 -6.69
CA MET A 175 12.42 -9.03 -5.87
C MET A 175 12.78 -10.02 -4.74
N LYS A 176 13.74 -10.93 -4.97
CA LYS A 176 14.26 -11.78 -3.90
C LYS A 176 14.94 -11.00 -2.79
N LYS A 177 15.72 -9.97 -3.14
CA LYS A 177 16.37 -9.10 -2.15
C LYS A 177 15.33 -8.30 -1.37
N LEU A 178 14.35 -7.73 -2.05
CA LEU A 178 13.23 -7.01 -1.47
C LEU A 178 12.46 -7.90 -0.49
N LEU A 179 12.08 -9.10 -0.91
CA LEU A 179 11.37 -10.06 -0.07
C LEU A 179 12.17 -10.50 1.16
N ASN A 180 13.50 -10.65 1.05
CA ASN A 180 14.35 -10.96 2.20
C ASN A 180 14.39 -9.79 3.16
N PHE A 181 14.49 -8.56 2.67
CA PHE A 181 14.49 -7.36 3.49
C PHE A 181 13.15 -7.23 4.23
N ASP A 182 12.03 -7.34 3.56
CA ASP A 182 10.70 -7.24 4.11
C ASP A 182 10.43 -8.28 5.24
N GLY A 183 10.93 -9.51 5.07
CA GLY A 183 10.75 -10.58 6.06
C GLY A 183 11.68 -10.56 7.28
N ASP A 184 12.72 -9.72 7.29
CA ASP A 184 13.79 -9.79 8.30
C ASP A 184 13.59 -8.91 9.56
N GLY A 185 12.49 -8.13 9.64
CA GLY A 185 12.17 -7.30 10.82
C GLY A 185 13.26 -6.27 11.16
N HIS A 186 13.78 -5.58 10.19
CA HIS A 186 14.99 -4.75 10.21
C HIS A 186 14.86 -3.36 10.86
N GLY A 187 13.79 -3.09 11.60
CA GLY A 187 13.61 -1.82 12.30
C GLY A 187 13.42 -0.60 11.38
N TYR A 188 12.98 -0.81 10.15
CA TYR A 188 12.49 0.24 9.27
C TYR A 188 11.25 0.87 9.89
N GLY A 189 11.32 2.15 10.24
CA GLY A 189 10.31 2.81 11.07
C GLY A 189 9.17 3.47 10.30
N ALA A 190 9.14 3.38 8.96
CA ALA A 190 8.03 3.85 8.15
C ALA A 190 6.97 2.74 8.03
N THR A 191 5.76 3.14 7.68
CA THR A 191 4.63 2.22 7.48
C THR A 191 4.29 2.04 6.01
N PHE A 192 5.11 2.56 5.11
CA PHE A 192 4.97 2.43 3.67
C PHE A 192 6.09 1.55 3.12
N VAL A 193 5.74 0.55 2.36
CA VAL A 193 6.54 -0.49 1.73
C VAL A 193 7.44 -1.31 2.67
N MET A 194 7.49 -2.62 2.45
CA MET A 194 8.40 -3.55 3.14
C MET A 194 8.29 -3.54 4.67
N ASP A 195 7.10 -3.39 5.19
CA ASP A 195 6.77 -3.40 6.62
C ASP A 195 5.73 -4.46 6.99
N HIS A 196 5.60 -5.49 6.16
CA HIS A 196 4.57 -6.51 6.31
C HIS A 196 4.78 -7.36 7.57
N ASP A 197 3.77 -7.35 8.44
CA ASP A 197 3.73 -8.19 9.65
C ASP A 197 3.83 -9.69 9.28
N PRO A 198 4.87 -10.41 9.74
CA PRO A 198 5.06 -11.81 9.40
C PRO A 198 3.98 -12.75 9.97
N GLU A 199 3.25 -12.35 11.02
CA GLU A 199 2.11 -13.12 11.52
C GLU A 199 0.93 -13.03 10.55
N ARG A 200 0.72 -11.86 9.97
CA ARG A 200 -0.35 -11.57 9.02
C ARG A 200 0.03 -12.00 7.59
N PHE A 201 1.29 -11.81 7.22
CA PHE A 201 1.88 -12.16 5.92
C PHE A 201 3.00 -13.18 6.07
N PRO A 202 2.68 -14.48 6.26
CA PRO A 202 3.70 -15.52 6.27
C PRO A 202 4.54 -15.48 5.00
N ARG A 203 5.84 -15.75 5.11
CA ARG A 203 6.80 -15.75 3.99
C ARG A 203 6.26 -16.39 2.71
N ALA A 204 5.58 -17.54 2.83
CA ALA A 204 5.00 -18.24 1.68
C ALA A 204 3.90 -17.43 0.96
N THR A 205 3.20 -16.53 1.67
CA THR A 205 2.23 -15.61 1.08
C THR A 205 2.93 -14.52 0.29
N LEU A 206 3.94 -13.89 0.88
CA LEU A 206 4.74 -12.86 0.21
C LEU A 206 5.46 -13.42 -1.03
N GLU A 207 5.98 -14.66 -0.98
CA GLU A 207 6.57 -15.36 -2.14
C GLU A 207 5.55 -15.53 -3.28
N LYS A 208 4.30 -15.90 -2.96
CA LYS A 208 3.23 -16.02 -3.97
C LYS A 208 2.89 -14.66 -4.60
N LEU A 209 2.85 -13.59 -3.80
CA LEU A 209 2.58 -12.24 -4.30
C LEU A 209 3.74 -11.75 -5.18
N MET A 210 4.98 -11.97 -4.78
CA MET A 210 6.16 -11.73 -5.60
C MET A 210 6.08 -12.45 -6.97
N GLU A 211 5.72 -13.74 -6.99
CA GLU A 211 5.58 -14.50 -8.24
C GLU A 211 4.44 -13.94 -9.11
N LYS A 212 3.36 -13.40 -8.51
CA LYS A 212 2.31 -12.69 -9.28
C LYS A 212 2.87 -11.45 -9.96
N VAL A 213 3.67 -10.62 -9.26
CA VAL A 213 4.35 -9.46 -9.87
C VAL A 213 5.21 -9.91 -11.04
N LEU A 214 6.10 -10.89 -10.81
CA LEU A 214 7.01 -11.40 -11.85
C LEU A 214 6.28 -11.95 -13.07
N LYS A 215 5.19 -12.67 -12.86
CA LYS A 215 4.32 -13.16 -13.94
C LYS A 215 3.69 -11.98 -14.69
N ALA A 216 3.14 -11.01 -13.96
CA ALA A 216 2.45 -9.87 -14.54
C ALA A 216 3.34 -9.04 -15.46
N ILE A 217 4.59 -8.75 -15.06
CA ILE A 217 5.54 -7.96 -15.86
C ILE A 217 6.15 -8.75 -17.03
N SER A 218 6.10 -10.09 -17.01
CA SER A 218 6.71 -10.96 -18.02
C SER A 218 5.75 -11.37 -19.13
N THR A 219 4.43 -11.25 -18.93
CA THR A 219 3.43 -11.63 -19.94
C THR A 219 3.23 -10.54 -21.00
N ALA A 220 3.19 -10.93 -22.28
CA ALA A 220 2.99 -9.99 -23.39
C ALA A 220 1.54 -9.49 -23.53
N ASP A 221 0.57 -10.23 -22.96
CA ASP A 221 -0.85 -9.99 -23.14
C ASP A 221 -1.49 -9.22 -21.98
N GLU A 222 -2.64 -8.60 -22.24
CA GLU A 222 -3.50 -7.94 -21.26
C GLU A 222 -3.79 -8.90 -20.09
N ILE A 223 -3.42 -8.50 -18.89
CA ILE A 223 -3.72 -9.27 -17.70
C ILE A 223 -5.18 -9.01 -17.36
N ALA A 224 -6.05 -9.97 -17.73
CA ALA A 224 -7.28 -10.13 -17.00
C ALA A 224 -6.89 -10.57 -15.57
N VAL A 225 -6.69 -9.63 -14.66
CA VAL A 225 -6.73 -9.94 -13.24
C VAL A 225 -8.18 -10.27 -12.95
N GLU A 226 -8.48 -11.57 -12.82
CA GLU A 226 -9.70 -11.97 -12.17
C GLU A 226 -9.64 -11.40 -10.74
N VAL A 227 -10.12 -10.18 -10.62
CA VAL A 227 -10.51 -9.62 -9.34
C VAL A 227 -11.85 -10.30 -9.06
N GLU A 228 -11.79 -11.53 -8.54
CA GLU A 228 -12.97 -12.14 -7.93
C GLU A 228 -13.38 -11.23 -6.76
N VAL A 229 -14.25 -10.29 -7.08
CA VAL A 229 -14.98 -9.45 -6.12
C VAL A 229 -16.34 -10.13 -5.94
N GLU A 230 -16.36 -11.36 -5.39
CA GLU A 230 -17.57 -11.92 -4.81
C GLU A 230 -17.75 -11.49 -3.35
#